data_f7b7d10d8584e34e46df551c60299917
#
_entry.id   f7b7d10d8584e34e46df551c60299917
#
_cell.length_a   1.000
_cell.length_b   1.000
_cell.length_c   1.000
_cell.angle_alpha   90.00
_cell.angle_beta   90.00
_cell.angle_gamma   90.00
#
_symmetry.space_group_name_H-M   'P 1'
#
loop_
_entity.id
_entity.type
_entity.pdbx_description
1 polymer ?
#
loop_
_entity_poly.entity_id
_entity_poly.type
_entity_poly.pdbx_seq_one_letter_code
_entity_poly.pdbx_strand_id
1 'polypeptide(L)'
;MVCLGNICRSPMAEGLMKRKISEANLDWIVDSAGTANYHVGSSPDHRMIAIGKQFGTPIHDLKGRQFCAKDFDDFDLIFAMDQSNEKNILKLAPSLEARKKVRLILNELHPGSNQQVPDPYYGSMADFENVYVLLDTLTEAVKNNLINDKNR
;
A
#
# COMPACT_ATOMS: atom_id res chain seq x y z
N MET A 1 1.87 -2.69 2.43
CA MET A 1 1.01 -2.17 1.34
C MET A 1 0.92 -3.21 0.24
N VAL A 2 -0.26 -3.68 -0.12
CA VAL A 2 -0.43 -4.79 -1.07
C VAL A 2 -1.45 -4.45 -2.15
N CYS A 3 -1.09 -4.65 -3.42
CA CYS A 3 -1.98 -4.59 -4.56
C CYS A 3 -1.84 -5.85 -5.43
N LEU A 4 -2.30 -5.83 -6.66
CA LEU A 4 -2.22 -7.01 -7.55
C LEU A 4 -0.79 -7.26 -8.01
N GLY A 5 -0.18 -6.30 -8.72
CA GLY A 5 1.09 -6.49 -9.41
C GLY A 5 2.31 -5.87 -8.75
N ASN A 6 2.13 -5.08 -7.70
CA ASN A 6 3.20 -4.34 -7.01
C ASN A 6 4.00 -3.41 -7.95
N ILE A 7 3.31 -2.77 -8.89
CA ILE A 7 3.93 -1.80 -9.80
C ILE A 7 3.28 -0.42 -9.81
N CYS A 8 2.05 -0.26 -9.32
CA CYS A 8 1.34 1.03 -9.31
C CYS A 8 0.95 1.46 -7.91
N ARG A 9 -0.13 0.92 -7.37
CA ARG A 9 -0.74 1.38 -6.11
C ARG A 9 0.14 1.13 -4.89
N SER A 10 0.56 -0.10 -4.67
CA SER A 10 1.31 -0.46 -3.47
C SER A 10 2.71 0.14 -3.40
N PRO A 11 3.50 0.24 -4.49
CA PRO A 11 4.80 0.91 -4.40
C PRO A 11 4.65 2.41 -4.15
N MET A 12 3.61 3.05 -4.69
CA MET A 12 3.37 4.47 -4.38
C MET A 12 2.93 4.66 -2.93
N ALA A 13 2.07 3.80 -2.41
CA ALA A 13 1.69 3.83 -0.99
C ALA A 13 2.91 3.63 -0.09
N GLU A 14 3.82 2.73 -0.44
CA GLU A 14 5.09 2.53 0.26
C GLU A 14 5.93 3.81 0.24
N GLY A 15 6.12 4.42 -0.92
CA GLY A 15 6.92 5.65 -1.06
C GLY A 15 6.36 6.81 -0.24
N LEU A 16 5.05 7.01 -0.32
CA LEU A 16 4.35 8.04 0.45
C LEU A 16 4.47 7.82 1.95
N MET A 17 4.29 6.59 2.40
CA MET A 17 4.40 6.26 3.83
C MET A 17 5.83 6.42 4.32
N LYS A 18 6.84 6.00 3.56
CA LYS A 18 8.26 6.22 3.90
C LYS A 18 8.56 7.70 4.11
N ARG A 19 8.06 8.56 3.23
CA ARG A 19 8.23 10.01 3.36
C ARG A 19 7.61 10.52 4.67
N LYS A 20 6.39 10.13 4.95
CA LYS A 20 5.66 10.57 6.17
C LYS A 20 6.30 10.03 7.46
N ILE A 21 6.79 8.81 7.44
CA ILE A 21 7.54 8.20 8.55
C ILE A 21 8.80 9.02 8.83
N SER A 22 9.56 9.37 7.78
CA SER A 22 10.78 10.17 7.91
C SER A 22 10.49 11.58 8.43
N GLU A 23 9.50 12.26 7.84
CA GLU A 23 9.11 13.63 8.25
C GLU A 23 8.63 13.70 9.69
N ALA A 24 7.98 12.66 10.20
CA ALA A 24 7.47 12.58 11.56
C ALA A 24 8.44 11.92 12.56
N ASN A 25 9.66 11.55 12.12
CA ASN A 25 10.67 10.85 12.94
C ASN A 25 10.10 9.60 13.62
N LEU A 26 9.32 8.80 12.88
CA LEU A 26 8.72 7.56 13.39
C LEU A 26 9.65 6.37 13.15
N ASP A 27 9.70 5.46 14.13
CA ASP A 27 10.46 4.20 14.04
C ASP A 27 9.56 3.08 13.49
N TRP A 28 9.06 3.28 12.27
CA TRP A 28 8.22 2.31 11.58
C TRP A 28 8.91 1.81 10.32
N ILE A 29 8.62 0.57 9.97
CA ILE A 29 9.07 -0.05 8.73
C ILE A 29 7.86 -0.24 7.82
N VAL A 30 7.98 0.16 6.56
CA VAL A 30 6.97 -0.06 5.53
C VAL A 30 7.59 -0.73 4.32
N ASP A 31 6.85 -1.66 3.74
CA ASP A 31 7.21 -2.38 2.52
C ASP A 31 5.95 -2.59 1.68
N SER A 32 6.12 -3.06 0.45
CA SER A 32 5.00 -3.38 -0.43
C SER A 32 5.21 -4.71 -1.14
N ALA A 33 4.10 -5.30 -1.59
CA ALA A 33 4.08 -6.57 -2.30
C ALA A 33 2.88 -6.66 -3.24
N GLY A 34 2.90 -7.60 -4.16
CA GLY A 34 1.78 -7.95 -5.00
C GLY A 34 1.19 -9.31 -4.62
N THR A 35 -0.11 -9.48 -4.81
CA THR A 35 -0.72 -10.79 -4.65
C THR A 35 -0.36 -11.73 -5.78
N ALA A 36 -0.13 -11.20 -6.99
CA ALA A 36 0.37 -11.93 -8.15
C ALA A 36 1.89 -11.83 -8.28
N ASN A 37 2.47 -12.70 -9.09
CA ASN A 37 3.91 -12.77 -9.34
C ASN A 37 4.34 -12.20 -10.70
N TYR A 38 3.46 -11.45 -11.37
CA TYR A 38 3.66 -11.02 -12.76
C TYR A 38 4.87 -10.11 -12.95
N HIS A 39 5.22 -9.33 -11.94
CA HIS A 39 6.22 -8.27 -12.02
C HIS A 39 7.32 -8.39 -10.95
N VAL A 40 7.59 -9.60 -10.47
CA VAL A 40 8.65 -9.83 -9.49
C VAL A 40 10.00 -9.37 -10.06
N GLY A 41 10.71 -8.53 -9.29
CA GLY A 41 12.00 -7.95 -9.70
C GLY A 41 11.88 -6.72 -10.60
N SER A 42 10.70 -6.38 -11.06
CA SER A 42 10.48 -5.20 -11.93
C SER A 42 10.44 -3.91 -11.12
N SER A 43 10.87 -2.81 -11.78
CA SER A 43 10.62 -1.48 -11.28
C SER A 43 9.12 -1.15 -11.33
N PRO A 44 8.63 -0.18 -10.56
CA PRO A 44 7.26 0.31 -10.70
C PRO A 44 6.95 0.78 -12.12
N ASP A 45 5.67 0.82 -12.46
CA ASP A 45 5.20 1.37 -13.74
C ASP A 45 5.78 2.77 -13.96
N HIS A 46 6.32 3.00 -15.17
CA HIS A 46 7.00 4.27 -15.49
C HIS A 46 6.11 5.50 -15.33
N ARG A 47 4.79 5.35 -15.53
CA ARG A 47 3.81 6.45 -15.33
C ARG A 47 3.68 6.79 -13.84
N MET A 48 3.67 5.78 -12.97
CA MET A 48 3.64 6.00 -11.52
C MET A 48 4.97 6.60 -11.02
N ILE A 49 6.09 6.14 -11.56
CA ILE A 49 7.41 6.75 -11.27
C ILE A 49 7.40 8.25 -11.64
N ALA A 50 6.87 8.59 -12.82
CA ALA A 50 6.80 9.97 -13.28
C ALA A 50 5.95 10.85 -12.37
N ILE A 51 4.78 10.37 -11.95
CA ILE A 51 3.91 11.07 -10.99
C ILE A 51 4.62 11.24 -9.65
N GLY A 52 5.24 10.19 -9.13
CA GLY A 52 6.00 10.26 -7.88
C GLY A 52 7.11 11.30 -7.95
N LYS A 53 7.88 11.33 -9.02
CA LYS A 53 8.93 12.32 -9.24
C LYS A 53 8.37 13.75 -9.28
N GLN A 54 7.25 13.96 -9.98
CA GLN A 54 6.59 15.26 -10.08
C GLN A 54 6.19 15.82 -8.71
N PHE A 55 5.70 14.96 -7.81
CA PHE A 55 5.20 15.34 -6.49
C PHE A 55 6.17 15.08 -5.34
N GLY A 56 7.43 14.79 -5.62
CA GLY A 56 8.47 14.65 -4.60
C GLY A 56 8.46 13.32 -3.83
N THR A 57 7.90 12.28 -4.42
CA THR A 57 7.86 10.92 -3.85
C THR A 57 8.54 9.94 -4.81
N PRO A 58 9.89 9.84 -4.80
CA PRO A 58 10.61 8.94 -5.70
C PRO A 58 10.38 7.49 -5.31
N ILE A 59 10.05 6.65 -6.30
CA ILE A 59 9.85 5.20 -6.12
C ILE A 59 10.63 4.36 -7.15
N HIS A 60 11.49 4.98 -7.95
CA HIS A 60 12.17 4.35 -9.08
C HIS A 60 13.11 3.19 -8.69
N ASP A 61 13.58 3.18 -7.45
CA ASP A 61 14.50 2.17 -6.90
C ASP A 61 13.79 0.99 -6.24
N LEU A 62 12.45 1.03 -6.12
CA LEU A 62 11.69 -0.09 -5.59
C LEU A 62 11.63 -1.24 -6.60
N LYS A 63 11.54 -2.47 -6.08
CA LYS A 63 11.42 -3.69 -6.89
C LYS A 63 10.22 -4.49 -6.46
N GLY A 64 9.47 -5.00 -7.45
CA GLY A 64 8.31 -5.84 -7.21
C GLY A 64 8.68 -7.14 -6.49
N ARG A 65 7.84 -7.56 -5.58
CA ARG A 65 7.90 -8.87 -4.92
C ARG A 65 6.50 -9.42 -4.73
N GLN A 66 6.40 -10.73 -4.55
CA GLN A 66 5.11 -11.36 -4.25
C GLN A 66 4.87 -11.42 -2.75
N PHE A 67 3.64 -11.14 -2.33
CA PHE A 67 3.17 -11.35 -0.96
C PHE A 67 3.24 -12.84 -0.62
N CYS A 68 3.69 -13.16 0.59
CA CYS A 68 3.80 -14.54 1.06
C CYS A 68 3.36 -14.67 2.53
N ALA A 69 3.16 -15.90 2.98
CA ALA A 69 2.69 -16.18 4.35
C ALA A 69 3.62 -15.62 5.43
N LYS A 70 4.92 -15.52 5.15
CA LYS A 70 5.91 -14.94 6.09
C LYS A 70 5.63 -13.47 6.39
N ASP A 71 4.94 -12.76 5.50
CA ASP A 71 4.59 -11.35 5.71
C ASP A 71 3.67 -11.16 6.94
N PHE A 72 2.88 -12.18 7.29
CA PHE A 72 2.08 -12.15 8.51
C PHE A 72 2.93 -12.18 9.79
N ASP A 73 4.12 -12.78 9.73
CA ASP A 73 5.05 -12.79 10.86
C ASP A 73 5.88 -11.50 10.93
N ASP A 74 6.27 -10.98 9.77
CA ASP A 74 7.20 -9.85 9.66
C ASP A 74 6.53 -8.49 9.89
N PHE A 75 5.20 -8.37 9.68
CA PHE A 75 4.47 -7.10 9.76
C PHE A 75 3.32 -7.16 10.75
N ASP A 76 3.08 -6.04 11.41
CA ASP A 76 1.97 -5.86 12.36
C ASP A 76 0.64 -5.59 11.65
N LEU A 77 0.68 -4.90 10.51
CA LEU A 77 -0.49 -4.52 9.73
C LEU A 77 -0.23 -4.73 8.24
N ILE A 78 -1.27 -5.16 7.53
CA ILE A 78 -1.24 -5.41 6.09
C ILE A 78 -2.42 -4.68 5.46
N PHE A 79 -2.12 -3.70 4.61
CA PHE A 79 -3.14 -2.89 3.94
C PHE A 79 -3.33 -3.35 2.50
N ALA A 80 -4.55 -3.78 2.18
CA ALA A 80 -4.98 -4.14 0.84
C ALA A 80 -5.58 -2.93 0.12
N MET A 81 -5.30 -2.78 -1.17
CA MET A 81 -5.81 -1.68 -1.98
C MET A 81 -7.26 -1.89 -2.41
N ASP A 82 -7.67 -3.14 -2.60
CA ASP A 82 -9.04 -3.51 -2.98
C ASP A 82 -9.48 -4.84 -2.37
N GLN A 83 -10.75 -5.17 -2.53
CA GLN A 83 -11.33 -6.38 -1.97
C GLN A 83 -10.74 -7.66 -2.57
N SER A 84 -10.36 -7.65 -3.84
CA SER A 84 -9.68 -8.79 -4.49
C SER A 84 -8.32 -9.05 -3.85
N ASN A 85 -7.55 -7.99 -3.61
CA ASN A 85 -6.27 -8.10 -2.90
C ASN A 85 -6.48 -8.64 -1.48
N GLU A 86 -7.43 -8.09 -0.74
CA GLU A 86 -7.76 -8.55 0.61
C GLU A 86 -8.10 -10.05 0.63
N LYS A 87 -8.97 -10.49 -0.28
CA LYS A 87 -9.37 -11.89 -0.38
C LYS A 87 -8.18 -12.80 -0.64
N ASN A 88 -7.30 -12.43 -1.54
CA ASN A 88 -6.12 -13.23 -1.88
C ASN A 88 -5.08 -13.25 -0.75
N ILE A 89 -4.93 -12.16 -0.02
CA ILE A 89 -4.09 -12.11 1.19
C ILE A 89 -4.64 -13.06 2.26
N LEU A 90 -5.94 -12.99 2.53
CA LEU A 90 -6.60 -13.79 3.55
C LEU A 90 -6.52 -15.29 3.29
N LYS A 91 -6.42 -15.72 2.03
CA LYS A 91 -6.20 -17.14 1.68
C LYS A 91 -4.87 -17.69 2.24
N LEU A 92 -3.88 -16.84 2.44
CA LEU A 92 -2.55 -17.21 2.93
C LEU A 92 -2.41 -17.06 4.45
N ALA A 93 -3.42 -16.50 5.12
CA ALA A 93 -3.36 -16.26 6.55
C ALA A 93 -3.38 -17.59 7.34
N PRO A 94 -2.34 -17.86 8.16
CA PRO A 94 -2.22 -19.15 8.85
C PRO A 94 -3.11 -19.27 10.10
N SER A 95 -3.70 -18.17 10.56
CA SER A 95 -4.46 -18.12 11.81
C SER A 95 -5.48 -16.99 11.81
N LEU A 96 -6.39 -16.99 12.79
CA LEU A 96 -7.31 -15.87 13.03
C LEU A 96 -6.56 -14.59 13.42
N GLU A 97 -5.49 -14.71 14.19
CA GLU A 97 -4.67 -13.56 14.56
C GLU A 97 -3.99 -12.93 13.34
N ALA A 98 -3.50 -13.74 12.40
CA ALA A 98 -2.96 -13.26 11.14
C ALA A 98 -4.03 -12.51 10.31
N ARG A 99 -5.25 -13.05 10.24
CA ARG A 99 -6.37 -12.42 9.51
C ARG A 99 -6.71 -11.03 10.05
N LYS A 100 -6.62 -10.83 11.36
CA LYS A 100 -6.90 -9.54 12.00
C LYS A 100 -5.93 -8.43 11.62
N LYS A 101 -4.75 -8.78 11.08
CA LYS A 101 -3.76 -7.81 10.60
C LYS A 101 -4.15 -7.18 9.26
N VAL A 102 -5.06 -7.79 8.52
CA VAL A 102 -5.43 -7.37 7.16
C VAL A 102 -6.55 -6.34 7.21
N ARG A 103 -6.35 -5.23 6.53
CA ARG A 103 -7.32 -4.13 6.44
C ARG A 103 -7.38 -3.60 5.01
N LEU A 104 -8.57 -3.17 4.57
CA LEU A 104 -8.69 -2.33 3.38
C LEU A 104 -8.20 -0.91 3.73
N ILE A 105 -7.27 -0.39 2.94
CA ILE A 105 -6.64 0.90 3.27
C ILE A 105 -7.66 2.05 3.32
N LEU A 106 -8.68 2.03 2.46
CA LEU A 106 -9.73 3.07 2.44
C LEU A 106 -10.60 3.08 3.71
N ASN A 107 -10.64 1.98 4.46
CA ASN A 107 -11.33 1.96 5.75
C ASN A 107 -10.61 2.81 6.82
N GLU A 108 -9.35 3.15 6.61
CA GLU A 108 -8.64 4.07 7.51
C GLU A 108 -9.14 5.52 7.40
N LEU A 109 -9.71 5.88 6.25
CA LEU A 109 -10.31 7.20 6.02
C LEU A 109 -11.83 7.17 6.21
N HIS A 110 -12.48 6.11 5.74
CA HIS A 110 -13.93 5.90 5.81
C HIS A 110 -14.24 4.55 6.45
N PRO A 111 -14.23 4.46 7.79
CA PRO A 111 -14.38 3.19 8.51
C PRO A 111 -15.63 2.41 8.09
N GLY A 112 -15.46 1.14 7.79
CA GLY A 112 -16.55 0.24 7.44
C GLY A 112 -17.13 0.42 6.03
N SER A 113 -16.61 1.37 5.23
CA SER A 113 -17.11 1.63 3.89
C SER A 113 -16.76 0.52 2.89
N ASN A 114 -15.67 -0.20 3.13
CA ASN A 114 -15.12 -1.25 2.25
C ASN A 114 -14.88 -0.78 0.81
N GLN A 115 -14.56 0.50 0.65
CA GLN A 115 -14.23 1.10 -0.64
C GLN A 115 -12.85 0.66 -1.11
N GLN A 116 -12.61 0.81 -2.40
CA GLN A 116 -11.41 0.34 -3.08
C GLN A 116 -10.61 1.50 -3.68
N VAL A 117 -9.28 1.39 -3.65
CA VAL A 117 -8.40 2.25 -4.44
C VAL A 117 -8.47 1.77 -5.89
N PRO A 118 -8.86 2.63 -6.85
CA PRO A 118 -8.90 2.24 -8.26
C PRO A 118 -7.55 1.78 -8.77
N ASP A 119 -7.55 0.80 -9.68
CA ASP A 119 -6.33 0.38 -10.39
C ASP A 119 -6.17 1.27 -11.64
N PRO A 120 -5.10 2.09 -11.73
CA PRO A 120 -4.93 3.01 -12.86
C PRO A 120 -4.28 2.37 -14.09
N TYR A 121 -3.89 1.10 -14.04
CA TYR A 121 -3.03 0.47 -15.04
C TYR A 121 -3.53 0.63 -16.48
N TYR A 122 -4.83 0.49 -16.73
CA TYR A 122 -5.45 0.66 -18.04
C TYR A 122 -6.00 2.07 -18.29
N GLY A 123 -5.73 2.99 -17.39
CA GLY A 123 -6.23 4.35 -17.45
C GLY A 123 -5.25 5.35 -18.06
N SER A 124 -5.59 6.63 -17.94
CA SER A 124 -4.79 7.77 -18.39
C SER A 124 -3.80 8.23 -17.32
N MET A 125 -2.92 9.18 -17.67
CA MET A 125 -2.06 9.85 -16.68
C MET A 125 -2.87 10.53 -15.57
N ALA A 126 -4.05 11.06 -15.89
CA ALA A 126 -4.94 11.65 -14.89
C ALA A 126 -5.40 10.61 -13.86
N ASP A 127 -5.63 9.36 -14.27
CA ASP A 127 -5.99 8.28 -13.34
C ASP A 127 -4.82 7.94 -12.41
N PHE A 128 -3.58 7.95 -12.89
CA PHE A 128 -2.38 7.78 -12.06
C PHE A 128 -2.24 8.93 -11.05
N GLU A 129 -2.45 10.16 -11.48
CA GLU A 129 -2.40 11.32 -10.58
C GLU A 129 -3.50 11.25 -9.52
N ASN A 130 -4.73 10.88 -9.89
CA ASN A 130 -5.83 10.72 -8.96
C ASN A 130 -5.55 9.65 -7.90
N VAL A 131 -4.94 8.53 -8.30
CA VAL A 131 -4.52 7.49 -7.36
C VAL A 131 -3.42 8.01 -6.43
N TYR A 132 -2.46 8.77 -6.94
CA TYR A 132 -1.44 9.40 -6.11
C TYR A 132 -2.06 10.29 -5.03
N VAL A 133 -2.96 11.19 -5.42
CA VAL A 133 -3.64 12.11 -4.48
C VAL A 133 -4.43 11.34 -3.43
N LEU A 134 -5.16 10.31 -3.84
CA LEU A 134 -5.91 9.45 -2.91
C LEU A 134 -4.98 8.74 -1.93
N LEU A 135 -3.89 8.15 -2.41
CA LEU A 135 -2.92 7.44 -1.56
C LEU A 135 -2.19 8.38 -0.62
N ASP A 136 -1.94 9.63 -1.03
CA ASP A 136 -1.36 10.64 -0.14
C ASP A 136 -2.29 10.92 1.05
N THR A 137 -3.57 11.11 0.80
CA THR A 137 -4.59 11.27 1.85
C THR A 137 -4.70 10.02 2.73
N LEU A 138 -4.72 8.84 2.12
CA LEU A 138 -4.86 7.57 2.85
C LEU A 138 -3.66 7.26 3.74
N THR A 139 -2.45 7.48 3.26
CA THR A 139 -1.25 7.25 4.06
C THR A 139 -1.13 8.24 5.21
N GLU A 140 -1.62 9.46 5.05
CA GLU A 140 -1.75 10.40 6.15
C GLU A 140 -2.74 9.91 7.21
N ALA A 141 -3.90 9.41 6.79
CA ALA A 141 -4.89 8.84 7.69
C ALA A 141 -4.33 7.63 8.45
N VAL A 142 -3.66 6.71 7.76
CA VAL A 142 -2.98 5.56 8.38
C VAL A 142 -2.01 6.03 9.46
N LYS A 143 -1.13 6.96 9.12
CA LYS A 143 -0.16 7.51 10.08
C LYS A 143 -0.84 8.06 11.33
N ASN A 144 -1.83 8.92 11.14
CA ASN A 144 -2.53 9.58 12.25
C ASN A 144 -3.29 8.59 13.12
N ASN A 145 -3.99 7.62 12.52
CA ASN A 145 -4.70 6.58 13.26
C ASN A 145 -3.75 5.75 14.12
N LEU A 146 -2.61 5.34 13.57
CA LEU A 146 -1.62 4.53 14.30
C LEU A 146 -0.94 5.31 15.41
N ILE A 147 -0.68 6.60 15.25
CA ILE A 147 -0.16 7.47 16.33
C ILE A 147 -1.20 7.56 17.45
N ASN A 148 -2.46 7.79 17.11
CA ASN A 148 -3.53 7.91 18.08
C ASN A 148 -3.77 6.59 18.84
N ASP A 149 -3.70 5.45 18.17
CA ASP A 149 -3.87 4.14 18.79
C ASP A 149 -2.74 3.84 19.80
N LYS A 150 -1.51 4.25 19.51
CA LYS A 150 -0.37 4.11 20.45
C LYS A 150 -0.51 5.00 21.70
N ASN A 151 -1.24 6.09 21.60
CA ASN A 151 -1.44 7.04 22.72
C ASN A 151 -2.65 6.70 23.61
N ARG A 152 -3.35 5.62 23.29
CA ARG A 152 -4.46 5.09 24.08
C ARG A 152 -3.99 3.97 25.00
#